data_3e41605e4b27efe54e85ccfbbc3cc858
#
_entry.id   3e41605e4b27efe54e85ccfbbc3cc858
#
_cell.length_a   1.000
_cell.length_b   1.000
_cell.length_c   1.000
_cell.angle_alpha   90.00
_cell.angle_beta   90.00
_cell.angle_gamma   90.00
#
_symmetry.space_group_name_H-M   'P 1'
#
loop_
_entity.id
_entity.type
_entity.pdbx_description
1 polymer ?
#
loop_
_entity_poly.entity_id
_entity_poly.type
_entity_poly.pdbx_seq_one_letter_code
_entity_poly.pdbx_strand_id
1 'polypeptide(L)'
;MKSSLLAASLMSLAGAASADHPSGDRYLTPQFSAGQNYSNVFSILRSIKADGYDEHASRNGGSADYSILSASNDGWVTRAKGRYDGQASGDDSVEFRDNGRTYCQLNAGGKTSCNAYLEGSGLTYNATIWGVPPKQLVQGMSWTVDVKQAWELGGSNGTEKVTVVSVDAATDTAILLREGASEGFYSESDAHTVQLTHDGHTETLEVKPGTSHWKGYTTFVKGVVFSDELVVTRQDLLVSKSGSSVNATERRVMLLNAAPFPTL
;
A
#
# COMPACT_ATOMS: atom_id res chain seq x y z
N MET A 1 19.62 -17.12 2.78
CA MET A 1 18.26 -16.66 3.10
C MET A 1 18.00 -15.49 2.19
N LYS A 2 17.15 -15.68 1.17
CA LYS A 2 16.92 -14.69 0.12
C LYS A 2 15.84 -13.74 0.60
N SER A 3 16.23 -12.56 1.04
CA SER A 3 15.30 -11.47 1.35
C SER A 3 14.95 -10.78 0.05
N SER A 4 13.96 -11.31 -0.67
CA SER A 4 13.27 -10.57 -1.76
C SER A 4 12.16 -9.76 -1.12
N LEU A 5 12.50 -8.64 -0.54
CA LEU A 5 11.55 -7.71 0.06
C LEU A 5 11.85 -6.32 -0.38
N LEU A 6 11.47 -6.11 -1.64
CA LEU A 6 11.44 -4.82 -2.18
C LEU A 6 10.25 -4.58 -3.03
N ALA A 7 9.51 -3.95 -2.70
CA ALA A 7 8.36 -3.21 -3.10
C ALA A 7 7.53 -3.20 -1.87
N ALA A 8 7.57 -2.08 -1.27
CA ALA A 8 6.72 -1.77 -0.18
C ALA A 8 5.44 -2.57 -0.31
N SER A 9 5.22 -3.43 0.63
CA SER A 9 3.90 -3.98 0.92
C SER A 9 2.98 -2.85 1.31
N LEU A 10 2.77 -1.96 0.41
CA LEU A 10 1.67 -1.02 0.42
C LEU A 10 0.67 -1.60 -0.56
N MET A 11 -0.22 -2.42 0.01
CA MET A 11 -1.47 -2.90 -0.57
C MET A 11 -1.35 -3.89 -1.72
N SER A 12 -1.30 -5.18 -1.40
CA SER A 12 -1.60 -6.24 -2.35
C SER A 12 -3.10 -6.41 -2.51
N LEU A 13 -3.65 -5.87 -3.58
CA LEU A 13 -5.03 -6.08 -4.00
C LEU A 13 -5.00 -6.65 -5.43
N ALA A 14 -5.06 -7.94 -5.62
CA ALA A 14 -5.17 -8.53 -6.93
C ALA A 14 -6.57 -9.11 -7.20
N GLY A 15 -7.30 -8.51 -8.08
CA GLY A 15 -8.46 -9.07 -8.74
C GLY A 15 -8.26 -9.01 -10.24
N ALA A 16 -8.44 -10.12 -10.96
CA ALA A 16 -8.40 -10.16 -12.41
C ALA A 16 -9.57 -9.33 -12.98
N ALA A 17 -9.35 -8.03 -13.16
CA ALA A 17 -10.16 -7.21 -14.04
C ALA A 17 -9.30 -6.85 -15.24
N SER A 18 -9.82 -6.98 -16.45
CA SER A 18 -9.16 -6.43 -17.64
C SER A 18 -8.88 -4.97 -17.38
N ALA A 19 -7.59 -4.63 -17.29
CA ALA A 19 -7.18 -3.27 -17.04
C ALA A 19 -7.41 -2.46 -18.30
N ASP A 20 -8.62 -1.94 -18.45
CA ASP A 20 -8.81 -0.74 -19.24
C ASP A 20 -7.97 0.35 -18.59
N HIS A 21 -7.26 1.12 -19.41
CA HIS A 21 -6.50 2.30 -18.94
C HIS A 21 -7.37 3.09 -17.98
N PRO A 22 -6.80 3.59 -16.87
CA PRO A 22 -7.54 4.52 -16.03
C PRO A 22 -8.08 5.59 -16.96
N SER A 23 -9.34 5.91 -16.80
CA SER A 23 -9.99 6.98 -17.54
C SER A 23 -9.02 8.16 -17.62
N GLY A 24 -8.83 8.75 -18.76
CA GLY A 24 -7.83 9.79 -19.00
C GLY A 24 -8.06 11.08 -18.22
N ASP A 25 -8.44 10.96 -16.95
CA ASP A 25 -8.56 12.08 -16.04
C ASP A 25 -7.17 12.61 -15.72
N ARG A 26 -6.97 13.91 -16.00
CA ARG A 26 -5.70 14.61 -15.84
C ARG A 26 -5.11 14.50 -14.43
N TYR A 27 -5.95 14.38 -13.41
CA TYR A 27 -5.51 14.32 -12.02
C TYR A 27 -4.91 12.97 -11.62
N LEU A 28 -5.25 11.91 -12.35
CA LEU A 28 -4.80 10.54 -12.07
C LEU A 28 -3.82 10.01 -13.14
N THR A 29 -3.63 10.76 -14.21
CA THR A 29 -2.72 10.39 -15.31
C THR A 29 -1.38 11.10 -15.14
N PRO A 30 -0.28 10.37 -14.89
CA PRO A 30 1.02 10.99 -14.67
C PRO A 30 1.53 11.69 -15.92
N GLN A 31 2.10 12.89 -15.74
CA GLN A 31 2.73 13.68 -16.78
C GLN A 31 4.27 13.53 -16.68
N PHE A 32 4.76 12.34 -16.99
CA PHE A 32 6.17 12.04 -16.89
C PHE A 32 6.98 12.55 -18.08
N SER A 33 8.24 12.90 -17.79
CA SER A 33 9.30 13.09 -18.80
C SER A 33 10.50 12.23 -18.43
N ALA A 34 11.18 11.69 -19.43
CA ALA A 34 12.40 10.92 -19.20
C ALA A 34 13.45 11.74 -18.43
N GLY A 35 14.12 11.11 -17.48
CA GLY A 35 15.10 11.75 -16.60
C GLY A 35 14.52 12.40 -15.35
N GLN A 36 13.20 12.50 -15.19
CA GLN A 36 12.60 12.90 -13.91
C GLN A 36 12.85 11.87 -12.83
N ASN A 37 12.97 12.36 -11.60
CA ASN A 37 13.15 11.52 -10.43
C ASN A 37 12.09 11.89 -9.38
N TYR A 38 11.66 10.87 -8.64
CA TYR A 38 10.72 10.98 -7.53
C TYR A 38 11.25 10.17 -6.36
N SER A 39 10.91 10.58 -5.16
CA SER A 39 11.23 9.84 -3.95
C SER A 39 10.00 9.83 -3.05
N ASN A 40 9.79 8.72 -2.35
CA ASN A 40 8.82 8.66 -1.29
C ASN A 40 9.41 8.02 -0.04
N VAL A 41 8.81 8.36 1.10
CA VAL A 41 9.10 7.76 2.39
C VAL A 41 7.80 7.17 2.92
N PHE A 42 7.87 5.95 3.41
CA PHE A 42 6.73 5.31 4.04
C PHE A 42 7.03 4.88 5.48
N SER A 43 6.00 4.81 6.29
CA SER A 43 6.07 4.21 7.62
C SER A 43 4.76 3.49 7.95
N ILE A 44 4.90 2.39 8.68
CA ILE A 44 3.80 1.60 9.22
C ILE A 44 3.97 1.57 10.73
N LEU A 45 3.00 2.15 11.43
CA LEU A 45 2.89 2.07 12.88
C LEU A 45 1.85 1.00 13.19
N ARG A 46 2.20 0.05 14.04
CA ARG A 46 1.30 -1.02 14.48
C ARG A 46 1.18 -0.97 15.99
N SER A 47 -0.03 -1.05 16.52
CA SER A 47 -0.26 -1.30 17.93
C SER A 47 -1.31 -2.38 18.14
N ILE A 48 -1.13 -3.18 19.19
CA ILE A 48 -2.06 -4.18 19.66
C ILE A 48 -2.29 -3.90 21.16
N LYS A 49 -3.55 -3.66 21.51
CA LYS A 49 -3.98 -3.48 22.89
C LYS A 49 -4.99 -4.55 23.25
N ALA A 50 -4.67 -5.38 24.24
CA ALA A 50 -5.53 -6.43 24.76
C ALA A 50 -5.75 -6.21 26.25
N ASP A 51 -6.93 -6.64 26.74
CA ASP A 51 -7.28 -6.51 28.16
C ASP A 51 -6.33 -7.35 29.02
N GLY A 52 -5.70 -6.73 30.02
CA GLY A 52 -4.77 -7.40 30.92
C GLY A 52 -3.35 -7.59 30.38
N TYR A 53 -3.03 -7.11 29.18
CA TYR A 53 -1.69 -7.18 28.59
C TYR A 53 -1.09 -5.79 28.38
N ASP A 54 0.23 -5.72 28.34
CA ASP A 54 0.95 -4.52 27.95
C ASP A 54 0.66 -4.20 26.48
N GLU A 55 0.52 -2.92 26.13
CA GLU A 55 0.36 -2.53 24.75
C GLU A 55 1.64 -2.86 23.96
N HIS A 56 1.48 -3.65 22.91
CA HIS A 56 2.56 -3.92 21.97
C HIS A 56 2.51 -2.91 20.83
N ALA A 57 3.59 -2.15 20.65
CA ALA A 57 3.73 -1.21 19.54
C ALA A 57 5.02 -1.45 18.76
N SER A 58 4.94 -1.32 17.45
CA SER A 58 6.08 -1.42 16.55
C SER A 58 5.99 -0.38 15.43
N ARG A 59 7.13 -0.04 14.86
CA ARG A 59 7.23 0.85 13.72
C ARG A 59 8.18 0.25 12.71
N ASN A 60 7.73 0.19 11.46
CA ASN A 60 8.54 -0.14 10.30
C ASN A 60 8.51 1.03 9.33
N GLY A 61 9.50 1.15 8.47
CA GLY A 61 9.51 2.22 7.49
C GLY A 61 10.61 2.04 6.46
N GLY A 62 10.54 2.88 5.44
CA GLY A 62 11.50 2.84 4.36
C GLY A 62 11.32 4.01 3.40
N SER A 63 12.03 3.93 2.29
CA SER A 63 11.93 4.88 1.19
C SER A 63 12.09 4.16 -0.14
N ALA A 64 11.57 4.78 -1.19
CA ALA A 64 11.79 4.34 -2.56
C ALA A 64 12.15 5.54 -3.43
N ASP A 65 13.19 5.37 -4.23
CA ASP A 65 13.65 6.34 -5.22
C ASP A 65 13.26 5.82 -6.61
N TYR A 66 12.60 6.65 -7.40
CA TYR A 66 12.14 6.31 -8.74
C TYR A 66 12.82 7.20 -9.77
N SER A 67 13.29 6.60 -10.86
CA SER A 67 13.81 7.30 -12.04
C SER A 67 12.93 6.98 -13.24
N ILE A 68 12.42 7.99 -13.92
CA ILE A 68 11.66 7.82 -15.16
C ILE A 68 12.64 7.56 -16.30
N LEU A 69 12.68 6.32 -16.79
CA LEU A 69 13.59 5.90 -17.85
C LEU A 69 13.10 6.32 -19.23
N SER A 70 11.78 6.22 -19.45
CA SER A 70 11.12 6.67 -20.67
C SER A 70 9.68 7.06 -20.36
N ALA A 71 9.16 8.00 -21.14
CA ALA A 71 7.75 8.38 -21.13
C ALA A 71 7.34 8.85 -22.52
N SER A 72 6.18 8.38 -22.99
CA SER A 72 5.55 8.74 -24.26
C SER A 72 4.03 8.67 -24.11
N ASN A 73 3.30 8.98 -25.17
CA ASN A 73 1.85 8.81 -25.19
C ASN A 73 1.43 7.34 -25.04
N ASP A 74 2.29 6.39 -25.39
CA ASP A 74 2.01 4.95 -25.32
C ASP A 74 2.32 4.35 -23.93
N GLY A 75 2.98 5.11 -23.06
CA GLY A 75 3.28 4.68 -21.71
C GLY A 75 4.61 5.14 -21.16
N TRP A 76 4.93 4.64 -19.99
CA TRP A 76 6.15 5.00 -19.26
C TRP A 76 6.83 3.77 -18.65
N VAL A 77 8.14 3.93 -18.41
CA VAL A 77 8.99 2.97 -17.69
C VAL A 77 9.68 3.70 -16.55
N THR A 78 9.57 3.15 -15.34
CA THR A 78 10.28 3.66 -14.16
C THR A 78 11.21 2.59 -13.61
N ARG A 79 12.33 3.04 -13.05
CA ARG A 79 13.21 2.21 -12.23
C ARG A 79 13.09 2.64 -10.79
N ALA A 80 12.84 1.68 -9.88
CA ALA A 80 12.75 1.94 -8.46
C ALA A 80 13.91 1.28 -7.71
N LYS A 81 14.41 1.97 -6.67
CA LYS A 81 15.30 1.45 -5.64
C LYS A 81 14.67 1.72 -4.28
N GLY A 82 14.57 0.69 -3.46
CA GLY A 82 13.98 0.83 -2.13
C GLY A 82 15.00 0.63 -1.02
N ARG A 83 14.65 1.14 0.17
CA ARG A 83 15.33 0.91 1.44
C ARG A 83 14.27 0.60 2.48
N TYR A 84 14.51 -0.38 3.31
CA TYR A 84 13.63 -0.76 4.41
C TYR A 84 14.40 -0.68 5.72
N ASP A 85 13.84 -0.01 6.72
CA ASP A 85 14.48 0.23 8.03
C ASP A 85 15.92 0.72 7.94
N GLY A 86 16.20 1.62 6.97
CA GLY A 86 17.52 2.19 6.74
C GLY A 86 18.52 1.28 6.06
N GLN A 87 18.17 0.03 5.80
CA GLN A 87 19.01 -0.89 5.04
C GLN A 87 18.69 -0.79 3.55
N ALA A 88 19.72 -0.62 2.73
CA ALA A 88 19.56 -0.78 1.29
C ALA A 88 19.19 -2.25 1.01
N SER A 89 18.18 -2.46 0.22
CA SER A 89 17.84 -3.79 -0.24
C SER A 89 18.76 -4.19 -1.39
N GLY A 90 20.04 -4.38 -1.10
CA GLY A 90 21.04 -4.80 -2.09
C GLY A 90 21.23 -3.81 -3.26
N ASP A 91 21.96 -4.26 -4.29
CA ASP A 91 22.09 -3.55 -5.57
C ASP A 91 20.90 -3.80 -6.51
N ASP A 92 19.89 -4.55 -6.04
CA ASP A 92 18.75 -4.92 -6.86
C ASP A 92 17.81 -3.73 -7.05
N SER A 93 17.73 -3.26 -8.28
CA SER A 93 16.69 -2.32 -8.70
C SER A 93 15.59 -3.07 -9.44
N VAL A 94 14.39 -2.51 -9.40
CA VAL A 94 13.25 -3.03 -10.14
C VAL A 94 12.80 -2.02 -11.18
N GLU A 95 12.35 -2.51 -12.33
CA GLU A 95 11.71 -1.69 -13.35
C GLU A 95 10.22 -1.99 -13.39
N PHE A 96 9.44 -0.94 -13.41
CA PHE A 96 8.02 -1.00 -13.74
C PHE A 96 7.85 -0.54 -15.19
N ARG A 97 7.29 -1.42 -16.02
CA ARG A 97 7.00 -1.21 -17.44
C ARG A 97 5.50 -1.24 -17.70
N ASP A 98 5.09 -0.91 -18.89
CA ASP A 98 3.67 -0.94 -19.30
C ASP A 98 2.77 -0.16 -18.33
N ASN A 99 3.16 1.05 -17.99
CA ASN A 99 2.47 1.89 -17.01
C ASN A 99 2.36 1.25 -15.61
N GLY A 100 3.40 0.52 -15.20
CA GLY A 100 3.46 -0.14 -13.90
C GLY A 100 2.85 -1.55 -13.87
N ARG A 101 2.32 -2.06 -14.99
CA ARG A 101 1.69 -3.39 -15.05
C ARG A 101 2.68 -4.56 -15.17
N THR A 102 3.92 -4.29 -15.53
CA THR A 102 4.98 -5.28 -15.62
C THR A 102 6.09 -4.92 -14.65
N TYR A 103 6.40 -5.85 -13.77
CA TYR A 103 7.50 -5.75 -12.82
C TYR A 103 8.69 -6.55 -13.32
N CYS A 104 9.83 -5.93 -13.48
CA CYS A 104 11.07 -6.56 -13.91
C CYS A 104 12.14 -6.42 -12.83
N GLN A 105 12.65 -7.56 -12.34
CA GLN A 105 13.77 -7.56 -11.41
C GLN A 105 15.08 -7.54 -12.18
N LEU A 106 15.94 -6.57 -11.86
CA LEU A 106 17.26 -6.40 -12.45
C LEU A 106 18.31 -6.91 -11.46
N ASN A 107 18.91 -8.04 -11.76
CA ASN A 107 19.97 -8.61 -10.95
C ASN A 107 21.34 -8.07 -11.38
N ALA A 108 22.29 -7.95 -10.44
CA ALA A 108 23.66 -7.52 -10.70
C ALA A 108 24.38 -8.33 -11.80
N GLY A 109 23.93 -9.55 -12.10
CA GLY A 109 24.42 -10.40 -13.19
C GLY A 109 23.79 -10.14 -14.57
N GLY A 110 23.00 -9.08 -14.76
CA GLY A 110 22.41 -8.71 -16.05
C GLY A 110 21.23 -9.58 -16.51
N LYS A 111 20.77 -10.52 -15.71
CA LYS A 111 19.53 -11.27 -15.98
C LYS A 111 18.32 -10.49 -15.48
N THR A 112 17.41 -10.22 -16.40
CA THR A 112 16.12 -9.60 -16.09
C THR A 112 15.04 -10.68 -16.17
N SER A 113 14.23 -10.82 -15.11
CA SER A 113 12.98 -11.57 -15.15
C SER A 113 11.82 -10.61 -14.98
N CYS A 114 10.82 -10.73 -15.84
CA CYS A 114 9.64 -9.86 -15.82
C CYS A 114 8.39 -10.69 -15.61
N ASN A 115 7.48 -10.17 -14.80
CA ASN A 115 6.18 -10.77 -14.52
C ASN A 115 5.10 -9.69 -14.58
N ALA A 116 3.87 -10.10 -14.85
CA ALA A 116 2.73 -9.21 -14.70
C ALA A 116 2.65 -8.74 -13.23
N TYR A 117 2.39 -7.45 -13.03
CA TYR A 117 2.32 -6.86 -11.71
C TYR A 117 1.04 -6.04 -11.57
N LEU A 118 0.11 -6.55 -10.81
CA LEU A 118 -1.22 -5.95 -10.68
C LEU A 118 -1.27 -4.81 -9.66
N GLU A 119 -0.32 -4.77 -8.74
CA GLU A 119 -0.29 -3.78 -7.64
C GLU A 119 0.22 -2.41 -8.08
N GLY A 120 0.91 -2.33 -9.21
CA GLY A 120 1.51 -1.09 -9.70
C GLY A 120 2.74 -0.63 -8.91
N SER A 121 3.29 0.50 -9.30
CA SER A 121 4.56 1.00 -8.75
C SER A 121 4.44 1.68 -7.37
N GLY A 122 3.23 1.91 -6.87
CA GLY A 122 2.98 2.79 -5.71
C GLY A 122 3.21 4.29 -6.01
N LEU A 123 3.73 4.61 -7.18
CA LEU A 123 3.99 5.99 -7.61
C LEU A 123 2.79 6.62 -8.33
N THR A 124 1.95 5.82 -8.96
CA THR A 124 0.86 6.27 -9.83
C THR A 124 -0.44 5.57 -9.50
N TYR A 125 -1.55 6.15 -9.95
CA TYR A 125 -2.87 5.54 -9.80
C TYR A 125 -2.89 4.12 -10.40
N ASN A 126 -3.45 3.18 -9.64
CA ASN A 126 -3.68 1.82 -10.07
C ASN A 126 -5.14 1.42 -9.79
N ALA A 127 -5.87 1.08 -10.83
CA ALA A 127 -7.27 0.68 -10.73
C ALA A 127 -7.49 -0.59 -9.88
N THR A 128 -6.48 -1.44 -9.72
CA THR A 128 -6.55 -2.60 -8.84
C THR A 128 -6.67 -2.19 -7.36
N ILE A 129 -6.01 -1.09 -6.99
CA ILE A 129 -5.98 -0.57 -5.61
C ILE A 129 -7.17 0.38 -5.37
N TRP A 130 -7.36 1.34 -6.26
CA TRP A 130 -8.33 2.42 -6.06
C TRP A 130 -9.60 2.26 -6.91
N GLY A 131 -9.76 1.14 -7.66
CA GLY A 131 -10.89 0.86 -8.53
C GLY A 131 -10.87 1.66 -9.83
N VAL A 132 -11.95 1.54 -10.59
CA VAL A 132 -12.11 2.28 -11.84
C VAL A 132 -12.82 3.61 -11.55
N PRO A 133 -12.13 4.75 -11.70
CA PRO A 133 -12.71 6.04 -11.39
C PRO A 133 -13.73 6.47 -12.46
N PRO A 134 -14.61 7.44 -12.17
CA PRO A 134 -15.40 8.12 -13.19
C PRO A 134 -14.52 8.75 -14.26
N LYS A 135 -15.06 8.93 -15.47
CA LYS A 135 -14.32 9.54 -16.60
C LYS A 135 -13.76 10.94 -16.31
N GLN A 136 -14.40 11.66 -15.40
CA GLN A 136 -13.97 12.98 -14.96
C GLN A 136 -14.18 13.07 -13.46
N LEU A 137 -13.13 13.46 -12.73
CA LEU A 137 -13.22 13.67 -11.29
C LEU A 137 -13.89 15.00 -10.99
N VAL A 138 -14.94 14.95 -10.18
CA VAL A 138 -15.64 16.11 -9.64
C VAL A 138 -15.82 15.88 -8.14
N GLN A 139 -15.65 16.93 -7.35
CA GLN A 139 -15.84 16.87 -5.90
C GLN A 139 -17.19 16.22 -5.52
N GLY A 140 -17.16 15.30 -4.58
CA GLY A 140 -18.33 14.55 -4.11
C GLY A 140 -18.66 13.29 -4.90
N MET A 141 -18.05 13.07 -6.08
CA MET A 141 -18.19 11.79 -6.79
C MET A 141 -17.58 10.65 -5.99
N SER A 142 -18.14 9.44 -6.13
CA SER A 142 -17.60 8.26 -5.48
C SER A 142 -17.83 7.01 -6.33
N TRP A 143 -17.01 5.99 -6.08
CA TRP A 143 -17.13 4.65 -6.64
C TRP A 143 -16.75 3.61 -5.58
N THR A 144 -17.06 2.34 -5.87
CA THR A 144 -16.80 1.22 -4.98
C THR A 144 -15.73 0.32 -5.57
N VAL A 145 -14.88 -0.19 -4.71
CA VAL A 145 -13.82 -1.16 -5.01
C VAL A 145 -14.16 -2.45 -4.26
N ASP A 146 -14.20 -3.58 -4.96
CA ASP A 146 -14.31 -4.89 -4.32
C ASP A 146 -12.92 -5.32 -3.85
N VAL A 147 -12.77 -5.54 -2.57
CA VAL A 147 -11.56 -6.10 -1.96
C VAL A 147 -11.59 -7.63 -2.14
N LYS A 148 -10.80 -8.14 -3.08
CA LYS A 148 -10.77 -9.56 -3.45
C LYS A 148 -9.54 -10.30 -2.97
N GLN A 149 -8.60 -9.60 -2.36
CA GLN A 149 -7.39 -10.17 -1.77
C GLN A 149 -7.18 -9.66 -0.36
N ALA A 150 -6.52 -10.50 0.43
CA ALA A 150 -6.08 -10.11 1.74
C ALA A 150 -4.99 -9.03 1.65
N TRP A 151 -5.10 -8.00 2.49
CA TRP A 151 -4.15 -6.90 2.54
C TRP A 151 -4.04 -6.36 3.96
N GLU A 152 -2.86 -5.92 4.36
CA GLU A 152 -2.54 -5.38 5.69
C GLU A 152 -3.35 -6.05 6.84
N LEU A 153 -4.30 -5.38 7.48
CA LEU A 153 -5.20 -5.98 8.46
C LEU A 153 -6.51 -6.49 7.87
N GLY A 154 -6.69 -6.34 6.55
CA GLY A 154 -7.92 -6.73 5.87
C GLY A 154 -7.84 -8.12 5.22
N GLY A 155 -8.91 -8.87 5.31
CA GLY A 155 -9.10 -10.10 4.55
C GLY A 155 -9.53 -9.83 3.10
N SER A 156 -9.77 -10.89 2.35
CA SER A 156 -10.10 -10.86 0.92
C SER A 156 -11.59 -10.65 0.61
N ASN A 157 -12.42 -10.43 1.62
CA ASN A 157 -13.86 -10.28 1.45
C ASN A 157 -14.32 -8.94 2.02
N GLY A 158 -14.42 -7.94 1.16
CA GLY A 158 -14.78 -6.61 1.60
C GLY A 158 -15.02 -5.63 0.48
N THR A 159 -15.31 -4.39 0.86
CA THR A 159 -15.52 -3.30 -0.07
C THR A 159 -14.88 -2.03 0.44
N GLU A 160 -14.40 -1.21 -0.48
CA GLU A 160 -13.93 0.15 -0.22
C GLU A 160 -14.76 1.13 -1.04
N LYS A 161 -15.14 2.24 -0.43
CA LYS A 161 -15.70 3.40 -1.12
C LYS A 161 -14.61 4.44 -1.27
N VAL A 162 -14.36 4.88 -2.49
CA VAL A 162 -13.47 6.00 -2.80
C VAL A 162 -14.33 7.21 -3.14
N THR A 163 -14.02 8.35 -2.52
CA THR A 163 -14.77 9.60 -2.72
C THR A 163 -13.81 10.73 -3.07
N VAL A 164 -14.12 11.50 -4.10
CA VAL A 164 -13.37 12.72 -4.46
C VAL A 164 -13.67 13.81 -3.44
N VAL A 165 -12.71 14.13 -2.59
CA VAL A 165 -12.83 15.20 -1.58
C VAL A 165 -12.68 16.56 -2.24
N SER A 166 -11.67 16.70 -3.09
CA SER A 166 -11.41 17.94 -3.82
C SER A 166 -10.60 17.67 -5.09
N VAL A 167 -10.73 18.57 -6.04
CA VAL A 167 -9.85 18.69 -7.21
C VAL A 167 -9.45 20.16 -7.37
N ASP A 168 -8.18 20.40 -7.67
CA ASP A 168 -7.63 21.72 -7.93
C ASP A 168 -6.98 21.75 -9.31
N ALA A 169 -7.58 22.51 -10.21
CA ALA A 169 -7.12 22.63 -11.57
C ALA A 169 -5.84 23.47 -11.72
N ALA A 170 -5.54 24.33 -10.75
CA ALA A 170 -4.35 25.19 -10.81
C ALA A 170 -3.06 24.41 -10.49
N THR A 171 -3.17 23.40 -9.64
CA THR A 171 -2.05 22.56 -9.19
C THR A 171 -2.08 21.14 -9.76
N ASP A 172 -3.10 20.78 -10.53
CA ASP A 172 -3.38 19.41 -10.97
C ASP A 172 -3.44 18.42 -9.79
N THR A 173 -4.11 18.82 -8.72
CA THR A 173 -4.21 18.03 -7.50
C THR A 173 -5.60 17.41 -7.35
N ALA A 174 -5.65 16.13 -6.94
CA ALA A 174 -6.86 15.46 -6.48
C ALA A 174 -6.64 14.85 -5.09
N ILE A 175 -7.65 14.97 -4.22
CA ILE A 175 -7.67 14.32 -2.91
C ILE A 175 -8.83 13.33 -2.89
N LEU A 176 -8.50 12.07 -2.62
CA LEU A 176 -9.44 10.96 -2.50
C LEU A 176 -9.55 10.52 -1.04
N LEU A 177 -10.77 10.39 -0.55
CA LEU A 177 -11.07 9.72 0.72
C LEU A 177 -11.36 8.24 0.43
N ARG A 178 -10.78 7.38 1.23
CA ARG A 178 -10.93 5.92 1.16
C ARG A 178 -11.54 5.42 2.47
N GLU A 179 -12.64 4.71 2.40
CA GLU A 179 -13.32 4.13 3.56
C GLU A 179 -13.82 2.74 3.22
N GLY A 180 -13.50 1.75 4.06
CA GLY A 180 -13.88 0.38 3.75
C GLY A 180 -13.85 -0.57 4.94
N ALA A 181 -14.26 -1.80 4.66
CA ALA A 181 -14.20 -2.90 5.61
C ALA A 181 -13.97 -4.23 4.88
N SER A 182 -13.30 -5.16 5.55
CA SER A 182 -13.13 -6.54 5.08
C SER A 182 -12.99 -7.51 6.23
N GLU A 183 -13.23 -8.80 5.97
CA GLU A 183 -13.17 -9.88 6.94
C GLU A 183 -11.94 -10.78 6.71
N GLY A 184 -11.50 -11.44 7.78
CA GLY A 184 -10.43 -12.43 7.76
C GLY A 184 -9.03 -11.88 7.98
N PHE A 185 -8.03 -12.74 7.75
CA PHE A 185 -6.63 -12.39 7.83
C PHE A 185 -6.17 -11.64 6.58
N TYR A 186 -5.16 -10.80 6.73
CA TYR A 186 -4.61 -10.03 5.62
C TYR A 186 -3.74 -10.90 4.69
N SER A 187 -3.18 -12.02 5.14
CA SER A 187 -2.43 -12.98 4.33
C SER A 187 -2.58 -14.39 4.89
N GLU A 188 -2.63 -15.39 4.00
CA GLU A 188 -2.64 -16.80 4.39
C GLU A 188 -1.31 -17.26 5.03
N SER A 189 -0.22 -16.55 4.73
CA SER A 189 1.12 -16.82 5.25
C SER A 189 1.37 -16.19 6.62
N ASP A 190 0.48 -15.34 7.10
CA ASP A 190 0.69 -14.66 8.37
C ASP A 190 0.52 -15.60 9.54
N ALA A 191 1.40 -15.41 10.51
CA ALA A 191 1.28 -16.09 11.78
C ALA A 191 -0.07 -15.71 12.41
N HIS A 192 -0.94 -16.70 12.50
CA HIS A 192 -2.22 -16.59 13.20
C HIS A 192 -2.03 -16.45 14.71
N THR A 193 -0.89 -15.93 15.14
CA THR A 193 -0.51 -15.78 16.55
C THR A 193 0.15 -14.43 16.79
N VAL A 194 0.01 -13.94 18.01
CA VAL A 194 0.69 -12.77 18.52
C VAL A 194 1.35 -13.09 19.85
N GLN A 195 2.48 -12.44 20.15
CA GLN A 195 3.14 -12.51 21.44
C GLN A 195 2.84 -11.21 22.21
N LEU A 196 2.21 -11.34 23.37
CA LEU A 196 1.91 -10.25 24.26
C LEU A 196 2.50 -10.50 25.64
N THR A 197 2.81 -9.43 26.36
CA THR A 197 3.40 -9.49 27.71
C THR A 197 2.36 -9.09 28.75
N HIS A 198 2.33 -9.81 29.86
CA HIS A 198 1.54 -9.54 31.04
C HIS A 198 2.40 -9.82 32.27
N ASP A 199 2.54 -8.87 33.18
CA ASP A 199 3.37 -8.98 34.40
C ASP A 199 4.79 -9.53 34.13
N GLY A 200 5.41 -9.10 33.03
CA GLY A 200 6.75 -9.54 32.62
C GLY A 200 6.82 -10.94 31.99
N HIS A 201 5.69 -11.63 31.83
CA HIS A 201 5.60 -12.92 31.15
C HIS A 201 5.05 -12.76 29.75
N THR A 202 5.75 -13.31 28.76
CA THR A 202 5.31 -13.30 27.35
C THR A 202 4.51 -14.56 27.04
N GLU A 203 3.33 -14.37 26.50
CA GLU A 203 2.45 -15.44 26.05
C GLU A 203 2.20 -15.36 24.54
N THR A 204 2.11 -16.53 23.89
CA THR A 204 1.71 -16.64 22.49
C THR A 204 0.21 -16.94 22.42
N LEU A 205 -0.54 -16.06 21.80
CA LEU A 205 -1.99 -16.13 21.68
C LEU A 205 -2.37 -16.36 20.20
N GLU A 206 -3.37 -17.21 19.98
CA GLU A 206 -3.99 -17.40 18.67
C GLU A 206 -4.91 -16.22 18.38
N VAL A 207 -4.83 -15.65 17.16
CA VAL A 207 -5.67 -14.54 16.73
C VAL A 207 -6.90 -15.08 16.01
N LYS A 208 -8.07 -14.70 16.47
CA LYS A 208 -9.34 -14.85 15.76
C LYS A 208 -9.74 -13.47 15.26
N PRO A 209 -9.49 -13.16 13.98
CA PRO A 209 -9.68 -11.82 13.46
C PRO A 209 -11.15 -11.47 13.34
N GLY A 210 -11.47 -10.25 13.71
CA GLY A 210 -12.76 -9.65 13.40
C GLY A 210 -12.74 -8.90 12.06
N THR A 211 -13.75 -8.07 11.86
CA THR A 211 -13.83 -7.20 10.68
C THR A 211 -12.85 -6.06 10.82
N SER A 212 -12.04 -5.87 9.80
CA SER A 212 -11.17 -4.69 9.65
C SER A 212 -11.97 -3.52 9.09
N HIS A 213 -11.72 -2.34 9.62
CA HIS A 213 -12.27 -1.09 9.12
C HIS A 213 -11.12 -0.13 8.84
N TRP A 214 -11.21 0.61 7.74
CA TRP A 214 -10.20 1.61 7.41
C TRP A 214 -10.81 2.91 6.91
N LYS A 215 -10.01 3.95 7.13
CA LYS A 215 -10.26 5.28 6.60
C LYS A 215 -8.93 5.97 6.33
N GLY A 216 -8.85 6.68 5.22
CA GLY A 216 -7.65 7.42 4.86
C GLY A 216 -7.84 8.34 3.68
N TYR A 217 -6.74 9.03 3.33
CA TYR A 217 -6.72 9.98 2.23
C TYR A 217 -5.51 9.70 1.33
N THR A 218 -5.76 9.72 0.03
CA THR A 218 -4.71 9.69 -0.98
C THR A 218 -4.71 11.01 -1.74
N THR A 219 -3.56 11.67 -1.83
CA THR A 219 -3.39 12.90 -2.59
C THR A 219 -2.56 12.60 -3.84
N PHE A 220 -3.10 12.98 -4.98
CA PHE A 220 -2.41 12.94 -6.27
C PHE A 220 -2.05 14.37 -6.69
N VAL A 221 -0.81 14.55 -7.16
CA VAL A 221 -0.34 15.80 -7.78
C VAL A 221 0.20 15.46 -9.15
N LYS A 222 -0.38 16.02 -10.20
CA LYS A 222 -0.04 15.73 -11.61
C LYS A 222 -0.03 14.22 -11.92
N GLY A 223 -1.00 13.50 -11.37
CA GLY A 223 -1.16 12.05 -11.54
C GLY A 223 -0.17 11.18 -10.77
N VAL A 224 0.65 11.77 -9.91
CA VAL A 224 1.62 11.06 -9.05
C VAL A 224 1.10 11.04 -7.62
N VAL A 225 1.25 9.91 -6.93
CA VAL A 225 0.92 9.80 -5.50
C VAL A 225 1.86 10.71 -4.71
N PHE A 226 1.29 11.73 -4.10
CA PHE A 226 2.02 12.69 -3.26
C PHE A 226 1.98 12.29 -1.78
N SER A 227 0.83 11.85 -1.31
CA SER A 227 0.67 11.23 0.02
C SER A 227 -0.40 10.17 -0.01
N ASP A 228 -0.23 9.15 0.81
CA ASP A 228 -1.24 8.15 1.11
C ASP A 228 -1.24 7.89 2.61
N GLU A 229 -2.35 8.17 3.27
CA GLU A 229 -2.53 8.00 4.70
C GLU A 229 -3.70 7.07 4.93
N LEU A 230 -3.47 5.97 5.65
CA LEU A 230 -4.52 5.01 5.94
C LEU A 230 -4.43 4.55 7.39
N VAL A 231 -5.56 4.61 8.08
CA VAL A 231 -5.72 4.03 9.43
C VAL A 231 -6.62 2.82 9.31
N VAL A 232 -6.10 1.67 9.71
CA VAL A 232 -6.83 0.40 9.75
C VAL A 232 -6.99 -0.02 11.20
N THR A 233 -8.19 -0.43 11.59
CA THR A 233 -8.49 -0.97 12.93
C THR A 233 -9.23 -2.28 12.80
N ARG A 234 -8.93 -3.23 13.70
CA ARG A 234 -9.60 -4.52 13.80
C ARG A 234 -9.80 -4.89 15.26
N GLN A 235 -10.99 -5.42 15.58
CA GLN A 235 -11.26 -6.03 16.86
C GLN A 235 -11.02 -7.53 16.73
N ASP A 236 -10.14 -8.06 17.55
CA ASP A 236 -9.74 -9.46 17.53
C ASP A 236 -10.12 -10.14 18.83
N LEU A 237 -10.36 -11.46 18.76
CA LEU A 237 -10.37 -12.31 19.93
C LEU A 237 -9.05 -13.08 19.98
N LEU A 238 -8.28 -12.90 21.04
CA LEU A 238 -7.04 -13.63 21.27
C LEU A 238 -7.31 -14.81 22.18
N VAL A 239 -6.81 -15.98 21.79
CA VAL A 239 -7.06 -17.23 22.51
C VAL A 239 -5.73 -17.83 22.97
N SER A 240 -5.63 -18.11 24.27
CA SER A 240 -4.46 -18.78 24.86
C SER A 240 -4.47 -20.29 24.60
N LYS A 241 -3.35 -20.95 24.83
CA LYS A 241 -3.26 -22.42 24.78
C LYS A 241 -4.14 -23.12 25.82
N SER A 242 -4.46 -22.45 26.90
CA SER A 242 -5.38 -22.96 27.94
C SER A 242 -6.86 -22.83 27.57
N GLY A 243 -7.18 -22.15 26.46
CA GLY A 243 -8.54 -21.88 26.02
C GLY A 243 -9.13 -20.57 26.57
N SER A 244 -8.40 -19.83 27.40
CA SER A 244 -8.83 -18.50 27.85
C SER A 244 -8.80 -17.54 26.66
N SER A 245 -9.74 -16.60 26.65
CA SER A 245 -9.81 -15.62 25.57
C SER A 245 -9.87 -14.18 26.08
N VAL A 246 -9.34 -13.26 25.31
CA VAL A 246 -9.30 -11.83 25.61
C VAL A 246 -9.57 -11.02 24.35
N ASN A 247 -10.30 -9.92 24.50
CA ASN A 247 -10.51 -8.99 23.38
C ASN A 247 -9.27 -8.12 23.17
N ALA A 248 -8.97 -7.87 21.91
CA ALA A 248 -7.89 -7.00 21.51
C ALA A 248 -8.32 -6.05 20.41
N THR A 249 -7.70 -4.88 20.38
CA THR A 249 -7.77 -3.94 19.27
C THR A 249 -6.42 -3.91 18.60
N GLU A 250 -6.36 -4.27 17.34
CA GLU A 250 -5.19 -4.03 16.50
C GLU A 250 -5.43 -2.79 15.64
N ARG A 251 -4.42 -1.92 15.57
CA ARG A 251 -4.45 -0.69 14.78
C ARG A 251 -3.17 -0.58 13.97
N ARG A 252 -3.30 -0.23 12.70
CA ARG A 252 -2.17 0.17 11.84
C ARG A 252 -2.40 1.56 11.30
N VAL A 253 -1.34 2.33 11.24
CA VAL A 253 -1.31 3.62 10.55
C VAL A 253 -0.23 3.53 9.49
N MET A 254 -0.65 3.63 8.25
CA MET A 254 0.22 3.59 7.09
C MET A 254 0.32 5.01 6.54
N LEU A 255 1.54 5.47 6.34
CA LEU A 255 1.85 6.80 5.84
C LEU A 255 2.85 6.67 4.70
N LEU A 256 2.52 7.26 3.57
CA LEU A 256 3.43 7.45 2.46
C LEU A 256 3.43 8.93 2.08
N ASN A 257 4.59 9.52 1.95
CA ASN A 257 4.74 10.90 1.52
C ASN A 257 5.82 11.01 0.46
N ALA A 258 5.53 11.79 -0.58
CA ALA A 258 6.56 12.20 -1.52
C ALA A 258 7.63 13.01 -0.77
N ALA A 259 8.87 12.66 -0.97
CA ALA A 259 10.00 13.43 -0.49
C ALA A 259 10.54 14.26 -1.66
N PRO A 260 10.82 15.56 -1.48
CA PRO A 260 11.57 16.29 -2.48
C PRO A 260 12.96 15.65 -2.61
N PHE A 261 13.40 15.40 -3.83
CA PHE A 261 14.79 15.00 -4.05
C PHE A 261 15.68 16.10 -3.45
N PRO A 262 16.72 15.75 -2.70
CA PRO A 262 17.71 16.75 -2.36
C PRO A 262 18.26 17.32 -3.68
N THR A 263 18.06 18.59 -3.91
CA THR A 263 18.76 19.33 -4.97
C THR A 263 20.24 19.24 -4.62
N LEU A 264 20.99 18.47 -5.40
CA LEU A 264 22.43 18.43 -5.35
C LEU A 264 23.00 19.79 -5.80
#